data_4183449b39c3e1791f04e15aeeb54ee6
#
_entry.id   4183449b39c3e1791f04e15aeeb54ee6
#
_cell.length_a   1.000
_cell.length_b   1.000
_cell.length_c   1.000
_cell.angle_alpha   90.00
_cell.angle_beta   90.00
_cell.angle_gamma   90.00
#
_symmetry.space_group_name_H-M   'P 1'
#
loop_
_entity.id
_entity.type
_entity.pdbx_description
1 polymer ?
#
loop_
_entity_poly.entity_id
_entity_poly.type
_entity_poly.pdbx_seq_one_letter_code
_entity_poly.pdbx_strand_id
1 'polypeptide(L)'
;MSEPTNSLPNIPAPIAREKPWVQLKTFTSKPSIFRSMVGEVSPDARQGDVVAAYDKQGSFIGYGFWNAGAPIALRILKATPGKPDDVWFEQAIRRAAALRKDVLKLDENTDAYRVVNADADFLSGL
;
A
#
# COMPACT_ATOMS: atom_id res chain seq x y z
N MET A 1 -5.05 20.54 40.41
CA MET A 1 -4.87 20.03 39.87
C MET A 1 -4.80 19.65 38.88
N SER A 2 -4.69 19.50 38.86
CA SER A 2 -4.58 19.10 38.09
C SER A 2 -4.84 18.48 37.28
N GLU A 3 -4.76 18.34 37.05
CA GLU A 3 -4.88 17.83 36.40
C GLU A 3 -5.40 17.17 35.75
N PRO A 4 -5.61 17.46 35.81
CA PRO A 4 -6.14 16.53 35.17
C PRO A 4 -6.23 16.31 33.94
N THR A 5 -6.01 17.06 33.67
CA THR A 5 -5.95 16.63 32.56
C THR A 5 -5.61 15.39 32.22
N ASN A 6 -5.25 14.87 32.92
CA ASN A 6 -4.92 13.61 32.88
C ASN A 6 -5.91 12.68 32.47
N SER A 7 -7.07 12.99 32.42
CA SER A 7 -8.12 12.10 32.06
C SER A 7 -8.08 11.73 30.59
N LEU A 8 -7.37 12.47 29.76
CA LEU A 8 -7.26 12.16 28.37
C LEU A 8 -5.85 11.83 27.92
N PRO A 9 -4.99 11.35 28.79
CA PRO A 9 -3.63 11.12 28.39
C PRO A 9 -3.49 9.96 27.44
N ASN A 10 -4.47 9.12 27.34
CA ASN A 10 -4.39 7.97 26.49
C ASN A 10 -4.96 8.20 25.11
N ILE A 11 -5.40 9.40 24.83
CA ILE A 11 -5.83 9.76 23.50
C ILE A 11 -4.70 10.55 22.84
N PRO A 12 -3.90 9.91 22.01
CA PRO A 12 -2.85 10.63 21.33
C PRO A 12 -3.46 11.69 20.43
N ALA A 13 -2.76 12.79 20.26
CA ALA A 13 -3.13 13.77 19.26
C ALA A 13 -3.30 13.06 17.92
N PRO A 14 -4.26 13.46 17.10
CA PRO A 14 -4.41 12.83 15.80
C PRO A 14 -3.10 12.90 15.05
N ILE A 15 -2.55 11.76 14.71
CA ILE A 15 -1.36 11.72 13.90
C ILE A 15 -1.77 12.24 12.53
N ALA A 16 -1.04 13.23 12.05
CA ALA A 16 -1.30 13.79 10.74
C ALA A 16 -1.15 12.67 9.71
N ARG A 17 -2.19 12.44 8.95
CA ARG A 17 -2.17 11.41 7.90
C ARG A 17 -1.30 11.88 6.75
N GLU A 18 -0.50 10.98 6.23
CA GLU A 18 0.31 11.25 5.06
C GLU A 18 -0.58 11.37 3.83
N LYS A 19 -0.50 12.50 3.15
CA LYS A 19 -1.36 12.78 2.00
C LYS A 19 -0.70 12.34 0.69
N PRO A 20 -1.48 11.86 -0.28
CA PRO A 20 -2.91 11.56 -0.18
C PRO A 20 -3.15 10.28 0.61
N TRP A 21 -4.34 10.15 1.18
CA TRP A 21 -4.67 9.00 2.02
C TRP A 21 -6.06 8.46 1.74
N VAL A 22 -6.26 7.19 2.13
CA VAL A 22 -7.54 6.48 2.06
C VAL A 22 -7.76 5.78 3.38
N GLN A 23 -8.97 5.86 3.91
CA GLN A 23 -9.34 5.14 5.12
C GLN A 23 -10.35 4.07 4.79
N LEU A 24 -10.10 2.86 5.28
CA LEU A 24 -11.00 1.74 5.08
C LEU A 24 -12.09 1.74 6.15
N LYS A 25 -13.26 1.24 5.80
CA LYS A 25 -14.36 1.05 6.75
C LYS A 25 -14.54 -0.42 7.14
N THR A 26 -13.80 -1.32 6.51
CA THR A 26 -13.89 -2.75 6.75
C THR A 26 -12.49 -3.33 6.86
N PHE A 27 -12.30 -4.26 7.80
CA PHE A 27 -11.01 -4.94 7.95
C PHE A 27 -10.72 -5.86 6.77
N THR A 28 -9.47 -5.90 6.36
CA THR A 28 -8.98 -6.87 5.39
C THR A 28 -7.49 -7.12 5.61
N SER A 29 -7.07 -8.34 5.37
CA SER A 29 -5.66 -8.72 5.36
C SER A 29 -5.12 -8.91 3.95
N LYS A 30 -5.97 -8.71 2.95
CA LYS A 30 -5.59 -8.90 1.55
C LYS A 30 -5.07 -7.61 0.95
N PRO A 31 -4.13 -7.68 -0.02
CA PRO A 31 -3.60 -6.48 -0.66
C PRO A 31 -4.58 -5.83 -1.63
N SER A 32 -5.58 -6.56 -2.10
CA SER A 32 -6.60 -6.04 -3.01
C SER A 32 -7.82 -5.59 -2.22
N ILE A 33 -8.11 -4.30 -2.28
CA ILE A 33 -9.18 -3.69 -1.48
C ILE A 33 -10.29 -3.24 -2.40
N PHE A 34 -11.48 -3.81 -2.21
CA PHE A 34 -12.64 -3.46 -3.02
C PHE A 34 -13.16 -2.09 -2.65
N ARG A 35 -13.78 -1.45 -3.62
CA ARG A 35 -14.35 -0.11 -3.44
C ARG A 35 -15.36 -0.04 -2.29
N SER A 36 -16.13 -1.10 -2.09
CA SER A 36 -17.11 -1.18 -1.00
C SER A 36 -16.46 -1.18 0.38
N MET A 37 -15.17 -1.45 0.47
CA MET A 37 -14.43 -1.46 1.73
C MET A 37 -13.79 -0.11 2.05
N VAL A 38 -13.88 0.85 1.13
CA VAL A 38 -13.29 2.17 1.29
C VAL A 38 -14.28 3.10 1.96
N GLY A 39 -13.82 3.80 2.98
CA GLY A 39 -14.58 4.84 3.67
C GLY A 39 -14.23 6.21 3.13
N GLU A 40 -13.43 6.96 3.88
CA GLU A 40 -13.05 8.32 3.49
C GLU A 40 -11.79 8.32 2.64
N VAL A 41 -11.73 9.31 1.76
CA VAL A 41 -10.59 9.52 0.87
C VAL A 41 -10.18 10.98 0.96
N SER A 42 -8.88 11.25 1.03
CA SER A 42 -8.42 12.64 1.08
C SER A 42 -8.78 13.37 -0.21
N PRO A 43 -9.14 14.65 -0.14
CA PRO A 43 -9.58 15.40 -1.32
C PRO A 43 -8.51 15.52 -2.42
N ASP A 44 -7.26 15.37 -2.06
CA ASP A 44 -6.14 15.48 -3.00
C ASP A 44 -5.77 14.13 -3.65
N ALA A 45 -6.45 13.04 -3.30
CA ALA A 45 -6.18 11.73 -3.90
C ALA A 45 -6.71 11.70 -5.34
N ARG A 46 -5.83 11.35 -6.27
CA ARG A 46 -6.15 11.24 -7.69
C ARG A 46 -5.96 9.82 -8.16
N GLN A 47 -6.65 9.47 -9.22
CA GLN A 47 -6.53 8.16 -9.83
C GLN A 47 -5.08 7.90 -10.26
N GLY A 48 -4.54 6.76 -9.87
CA GLY A 48 -3.15 6.39 -10.16
C GLY A 48 -2.15 6.81 -9.10
N ASP A 49 -2.58 7.60 -8.11
CA ASP A 49 -1.66 8.02 -7.04
C ASP A 49 -1.28 6.85 -6.14
N VAL A 50 -0.08 6.95 -5.58
CA VAL A 50 0.30 6.14 -4.43
C VAL A 50 -0.24 6.84 -3.19
N VAL A 51 -1.14 6.17 -2.48
CA VAL A 51 -1.79 6.71 -1.30
C VAL A 51 -1.41 5.95 -0.05
N ALA A 52 -1.43 6.62 1.09
CA ALA A 52 -1.30 5.98 2.39
C ALA A 52 -2.68 5.44 2.80
N ALA A 53 -2.71 4.21 3.29
CA ALA A 53 -3.96 3.57 3.69
C ALA A 53 -4.02 3.42 5.20
N TYR A 54 -5.20 3.69 5.76
CA TYR A 54 -5.47 3.60 7.18
C TYR A 54 -6.69 2.71 7.41
N ASP A 55 -6.69 2.00 8.53
CA ASP A 55 -7.83 1.16 8.87
C ASP A 55 -8.96 1.97 9.50
N LYS A 56 -10.02 1.29 9.92
CA LYS A 56 -11.19 1.93 10.52
C LYS A 56 -10.84 2.74 11.77
N GLN A 57 -9.83 2.30 12.53
CA GLN A 57 -9.39 2.99 13.72
C GLN A 57 -8.40 4.12 13.45
N GLY A 58 -7.98 4.28 12.22
CA GLY A 58 -7.00 5.29 11.85
C GLY A 58 -5.55 4.83 11.95
N SER A 59 -5.32 3.54 12.10
CA SER A 59 -3.96 2.99 12.12
C SER A 59 -3.45 2.80 10.70
N PHE A 60 -2.17 3.12 10.49
CA PHE A 60 -1.54 2.96 9.19
C PHE A 60 -1.43 1.48 8.83
N ILE A 61 -1.83 1.12 7.61
CA ILE A 61 -1.75 -0.26 7.12
C ILE A 61 -0.86 -0.43 5.90
N GLY A 62 -0.53 0.61 5.19
CA GLY A 62 0.36 0.50 4.04
C GLY A 62 0.18 1.60 3.02
N TYR A 63 0.92 1.47 1.92
CA TYR A 63 0.80 2.32 0.74
C TYR A 63 0.30 1.49 -0.43
N GLY A 64 -0.47 2.10 -1.30
CA GLY A 64 -0.97 1.40 -2.47
C GLY A 64 -1.37 2.33 -3.59
N PHE A 65 -1.66 1.73 -4.76
CA PHE A 65 -2.19 2.47 -5.89
C PHE A 65 -3.69 2.67 -5.74
N TRP A 66 -4.12 3.91 -5.93
CA TRP A 66 -5.53 4.31 -5.84
C TRP A 66 -6.18 4.36 -7.22
N ASN A 67 -7.35 3.73 -7.35
CA ASN A 67 -8.16 3.80 -8.56
C ASN A 67 -9.63 3.87 -8.20
N ALA A 68 -10.14 5.10 -8.12
CA ALA A 68 -11.51 5.36 -7.68
C ALA A 68 -12.57 4.74 -8.60
N GLY A 69 -12.23 4.54 -9.87
CA GLY A 69 -13.18 4.04 -10.86
C GLY A 69 -13.24 2.53 -10.99
N ALA A 70 -12.36 1.79 -10.30
CA ALA A 70 -12.29 0.35 -10.44
C ALA A 70 -12.99 -0.39 -9.29
N PRO A 71 -13.48 -1.62 -9.50
CA PRO A 71 -14.00 -2.44 -8.41
C PRO A 71 -12.96 -2.70 -7.32
N ILE A 72 -11.72 -2.98 -7.71
CA ILE A 72 -10.58 -3.02 -6.78
C ILE A 72 -10.00 -1.62 -6.78
N ALA A 73 -10.38 -0.85 -5.78
CA ALA A 73 -10.05 0.58 -5.74
C ALA A 73 -8.66 0.85 -5.19
N LEU A 74 -8.11 -0.05 -4.39
CA LEU A 74 -6.80 0.12 -3.79
C LEU A 74 -6.03 -1.20 -3.83
N ARG A 75 -4.77 -1.12 -4.28
CA ARG A 75 -3.88 -2.27 -4.29
C ARG A 75 -2.66 -1.94 -3.45
N ILE A 76 -2.53 -2.62 -2.31
CA ILE A 76 -1.43 -2.38 -1.37
C ILE A 76 -0.12 -2.88 -1.95
N LEU A 77 0.88 -2.03 -1.93
CA LEU A 77 2.23 -2.32 -2.42
C LEU A 77 3.20 -2.58 -1.27
N LYS A 78 3.12 -1.76 -0.24
CA LYS A 78 4.13 -1.76 0.82
C LYS A 78 3.43 -1.55 2.15
N ALA A 79 3.59 -2.49 3.07
CA ALA A 79 2.90 -2.44 4.36
C ALA A 79 3.72 -1.79 5.48
N THR A 80 4.94 -1.35 5.18
CA THR A 80 5.83 -0.72 6.16
C THR A 80 5.86 0.79 5.97
N PRO A 81 6.22 1.56 7.01
CA PRO A 81 6.33 3.01 6.90
C PRO A 81 7.35 3.44 5.85
N GLY A 82 7.19 4.64 5.34
CA GLY A 82 8.05 5.21 4.31
C GLY A 82 7.44 5.04 2.93
N LYS A 83 7.01 6.15 2.33
CA LYS A 83 6.35 6.12 1.03
C LYS A 83 7.27 5.49 -0.02
N PRO A 84 6.77 4.55 -0.83
CA PRO A 84 7.59 3.98 -1.90
C PRO A 84 8.03 5.08 -2.88
N ASP A 85 9.30 5.07 -3.21
CA ASP A 85 9.93 6.00 -4.13
C ASP A 85 10.53 5.24 -5.31
N ASP A 86 11.20 5.95 -6.20
CA ASP A 86 11.81 5.34 -7.38
C ASP A 86 12.82 4.26 -7.00
N VAL A 87 13.57 4.48 -5.93
CA VAL A 87 14.55 3.50 -5.45
C VAL A 87 13.85 2.23 -4.97
N TRP A 88 12.75 2.38 -4.25
CA TRP A 88 11.97 1.24 -3.79
C TRP A 88 11.44 0.41 -4.95
N PHE A 89 10.88 1.07 -5.97
CA PHE A 89 10.37 0.39 -7.16
C PHE A 89 11.49 -0.30 -7.92
N GLU A 90 12.63 0.36 -8.09
CA GLU A 90 13.79 -0.23 -8.75
C GLU A 90 14.24 -1.50 -8.05
N GLN A 91 14.35 -1.45 -6.72
CA GLN A 91 14.76 -2.61 -5.94
C GLN A 91 13.76 -3.75 -6.04
N ALA A 92 12.46 -3.44 -6.07
CA ALA A 92 11.42 -4.45 -6.20
C ALA A 92 11.51 -5.15 -7.56
N ILE A 93 11.73 -4.38 -8.63
CA ILE A 93 11.89 -4.93 -9.96
C ILE A 93 13.18 -5.77 -10.06
N ARG A 94 14.27 -5.30 -9.46
CA ARG A 94 15.52 -6.05 -9.43
C ARG A 94 15.37 -7.38 -8.69
N ARG A 95 14.63 -7.40 -7.58
CA ARG A 95 14.35 -8.66 -6.87
C ARG A 95 13.55 -9.61 -7.74
N ALA A 96 12.56 -9.11 -8.46
CA ALA A 96 11.74 -9.94 -9.34
C ALA A 96 12.60 -10.53 -10.48
N ALA A 97 13.45 -9.72 -11.08
CA ALA A 97 14.35 -10.17 -12.13
C ALA A 97 15.35 -11.20 -11.61
N ALA A 98 15.91 -10.96 -10.43
CA ALA A 98 16.88 -11.87 -9.82
C ALA A 98 16.24 -13.23 -9.51
N LEU A 99 14.99 -13.23 -9.06
CA LEU A 99 14.26 -14.47 -8.80
C LEU A 99 14.18 -15.33 -10.06
N ARG A 100 13.83 -14.74 -11.21
CA ARG A 100 13.68 -15.47 -12.46
C ARG A 100 15.02 -15.92 -13.03
N LYS A 101 16.02 -15.08 -12.92
CA LYS A 101 17.33 -15.36 -13.51
C LYS A 101 18.18 -16.25 -12.63
N ASP A 102 18.34 -15.90 -11.37
CA ASP A 102 19.33 -16.53 -10.48
C ASP A 102 18.78 -17.72 -9.70
N VAL A 103 17.52 -17.68 -9.32
CA VAL A 103 16.89 -18.74 -8.50
C VAL A 103 16.14 -19.72 -9.38
N LEU A 104 15.23 -19.23 -10.22
CA LEU A 104 14.43 -20.08 -11.09
C LEU A 104 15.14 -20.44 -12.38
N LYS A 105 16.17 -19.67 -12.74
CA LYS A 105 17.01 -19.89 -13.93
C LYS A 105 16.20 -20.03 -15.21
N LEU A 106 15.23 -19.15 -15.38
CA LEU A 106 14.35 -19.19 -16.54
C LEU A 106 15.08 -18.89 -17.83
N ASP A 107 16.18 -18.11 -17.78
CA ASP A 107 16.99 -17.80 -18.94
C ASP A 107 17.58 -19.07 -19.59
N GLU A 108 17.73 -20.14 -18.84
CA GLU A 108 18.30 -21.37 -19.35
C GLU A 108 17.30 -22.20 -20.15
N ASN A 109 16.00 -21.91 -20.03
CA ASN A 109 14.95 -22.70 -20.64
C ASN A 109 14.08 -21.94 -21.63
N THR A 110 14.08 -20.61 -21.58
CA THR A 110 13.23 -19.82 -22.44
C THR A 110 13.85 -18.44 -22.69
N ASP A 111 13.55 -17.87 -23.85
CA ASP A 111 13.98 -16.53 -24.22
C ASP A 111 12.97 -15.45 -23.79
N ALA A 112 11.78 -15.88 -23.34
CA ALA A 112 10.74 -14.94 -22.96
C ALA A 112 9.98 -15.43 -21.72
N TYR A 113 9.86 -14.55 -20.72
CA TYR A 113 9.09 -14.85 -19.53
C TYR A 113 8.66 -13.53 -18.87
N ARG A 114 7.68 -13.62 -17.97
CA ARG A 114 7.23 -12.44 -17.21
C ARG A 114 8.26 -12.15 -16.12
N VAL A 115 8.83 -10.95 -16.16
CA VAL A 115 9.80 -10.52 -15.13
C VAL A 115 9.10 -10.19 -13.83
N VAL A 116 7.96 -9.51 -13.89
CA VAL A 116 7.18 -9.12 -12.73
C VAL A 116 5.81 -9.78 -12.80
N ASN A 117 5.41 -10.43 -11.72
CA ASN A 117 4.11 -11.07 -11.61
C ASN A 117 3.30 -10.44 -10.48
N ALA A 118 2.98 -9.17 -10.66
CA ALA A 118 2.07 -8.40 -9.82
C ALA A 118 2.20 -8.70 -8.31
N ASP A 119 1.15 -9.25 -7.70
CA ASP A 119 1.12 -9.50 -6.26
C ASP A 119 2.18 -10.49 -5.80
N ALA A 120 2.57 -11.45 -6.63
CA ALA A 120 3.59 -12.43 -6.27
C ALA A 120 4.97 -11.79 -6.07
N ASP A 121 5.22 -10.65 -6.69
CA ASP A 121 6.47 -9.90 -6.56
C ASP A 121 6.26 -8.64 -5.72
N PHE A 122 5.15 -8.52 -5.01
CA PHE A 122 4.79 -7.34 -4.21
C PHE A 122 4.72 -6.05 -5.05
N LEU A 123 4.35 -6.18 -6.32
CA LEU A 123 4.17 -5.06 -7.24
C LEU A 123 2.76 -5.12 -7.82
N SER A 124 1.77 -5.03 -6.93
CA SER A 124 0.37 -5.12 -7.30
C SER A 124 0.01 -4.05 -8.34
N GLY A 125 -0.63 -4.47 -9.40
CA GLY A 125 -1.03 -3.56 -10.45
C GLY A 125 0.00 -3.37 -11.56
N LEU A 126 1.13 -4.03 -11.47
CA LEU A 126 2.19 -3.91 -12.45
C LEU A 126 2.23 -5.11 -13.40
#